data_97451eb9df522704645ab373d1f456e4
#
_entry.id   97451eb9df522704645ab373d1f456e4
#
_cell.length_a   1.000
_cell.length_b   1.000
_cell.length_c   1.000
_cell.angle_alpha   90.00
_cell.angle_beta   90.00
_cell.angle_gamma   90.00
#
_symmetry.space_group_name_H-M   'P 1'
#
loop_
_entity.id
_entity.type
_entity.pdbx_description
1 polymer ?
#
loop_
_entity_poly.entity_id
_entity_poly.type
_entity_poly.pdbx_seq_one_letter_code
_entity_poly.pdbx_strand_id
1 'polypeptide(L)'
;MKVGFGSVVISAGVTGILSFCFLALAIGTEYWYIIEDKRSNHTDNNHLHSGLWGVSDDVQPFSEPPPSLSDSEIHMQNMHNVIAILLPLSLVLLVFGGICGLVSSLARSRALLMGAASYFLLCSLLTLSGVSLYITYSQQALEMTERRMGPEQMALVHTSFGWSMGMAWLSFILEVITGFLLLISARMAQLIQYQETVAPI
;
A
#
# COMPACT_ATOMS: atom_id res chain seq x y z
N MET A 1 26.97 -17.20 13.26
CA MET A 1 25.99 -17.98 12.45
C MET A 1 26.24 -17.65 10.98
N LYS A 2 26.64 -18.65 10.15
CA LYS A 2 26.74 -18.42 8.69
C LYS A 2 25.31 -18.44 8.15
N VAL A 3 24.80 -17.29 7.78
CA VAL A 3 23.48 -17.18 7.10
C VAL A 3 23.65 -17.79 5.73
N GLY A 4 22.98 -18.92 5.48
CA GLY A 4 23.04 -19.63 4.21
C GLY A 4 22.20 -18.92 3.14
N PHE A 5 22.58 -19.06 1.86
CA PHE A 5 21.81 -18.54 0.72
C PHE A 5 20.33 -18.92 0.78
N GLY A 6 20.05 -20.21 1.09
CA GLY A 6 18.67 -20.69 1.18
C GLY A 6 17.84 -20.00 2.27
N SER A 7 18.44 -19.66 3.41
CA SER A 7 17.74 -18.96 4.50
C SER A 7 17.33 -17.53 4.08
N VAL A 8 18.21 -16.81 3.38
CA VAL A 8 17.90 -15.44 2.91
C VAL A 8 16.80 -15.45 1.85
N VAL A 9 16.85 -16.41 0.93
CA VAL A 9 15.82 -16.59 -0.10
C VAL A 9 14.47 -16.93 0.50
N ILE A 10 14.42 -17.85 1.49
CA ILE A 10 13.16 -18.19 2.18
C ILE A 10 12.62 -16.97 2.93
N SER A 11 13.46 -16.22 3.62
CA SER A 11 13.05 -14.99 4.30
C SER A 11 12.49 -13.97 3.31
N ALA A 12 13.11 -13.78 2.14
CA ALA A 12 12.60 -12.89 1.09
C ALA A 12 11.24 -13.38 0.57
N GLY A 13 11.04 -14.68 0.39
CA GLY A 13 9.75 -15.24 -0.01
C GLY A 13 8.66 -15.00 1.02
N VAL A 14 8.95 -15.23 2.30
CA VAL A 14 7.99 -15.00 3.40
C VAL A 14 7.62 -13.53 3.51
N THR A 15 8.60 -12.61 3.48
CA THR A 15 8.32 -11.17 3.54
C THR A 15 7.54 -10.69 2.33
N GLY A 16 7.79 -11.21 1.12
CA GLY A 16 7.03 -10.88 -0.09
C GLY A 16 5.57 -11.35 -0.02
N ILE A 17 5.31 -12.56 0.49
CA ILE A 17 3.94 -13.07 0.68
C ILE A 17 3.20 -12.24 1.74
N LEU A 18 3.84 -11.92 2.86
CA LEU A 18 3.24 -11.08 3.89
C LEU A 18 2.91 -9.69 3.36
N SER A 19 3.80 -9.08 2.58
CA SER A 19 3.56 -7.79 1.93
C SER A 19 2.31 -7.85 1.04
N PHE A 20 2.21 -8.85 0.18
CA PHE A 20 1.05 -9.07 -0.66
C PHE A 20 -0.25 -9.19 0.16
N CYS A 21 -0.23 -10.01 1.23
CA CYS A 21 -1.40 -10.18 2.09
C CYS A 21 -1.83 -8.87 2.76
N PHE A 22 -0.90 -8.09 3.28
CA PHE A 22 -1.21 -6.82 3.92
C PHE A 22 -1.75 -5.79 2.94
N LEU A 23 -1.20 -5.71 1.72
CA LEU A 23 -1.72 -4.81 0.69
C LEU A 23 -3.11 -5.25 0.22
N ALA A 24 -3.34 -6.54 0.01
CA ALA A 24 -4.64 -7.07 -0.36
C ALA A 24 -5.70 -6.79 0.71
N LEU A 25 -5.35 -6.97 1.99
CA LEU A 25 -6.24 -6.64 3.11
C LEU A 25 -6.49 -5.12 3.18
N ALA A 26 -5.46 -4.30 2.99
CA ALA A 26 -5.61 -2.84 2.99
C ALA A 26 -6.57 -2.37 1.89
N ILE A 27 -6.46 -2.92 0.68
CA ILE A 27 -7.32 -2.56 -0.46
C ILE A 27 -8.75 -3.13 -0.28
N GLY A 28 -8.87 -4.34 0.29
CA GLY A 28 -10.14 -5.03 0.47
C GLY A 28 -10.97 -4.55 1.66
N THR A 29 -10.39 -3.74 2.55
CA THR A 29 -11.07 -3.25 3.74
C THR A 29 -11.39 -1.77 3.62
N GLU A 30 -12.55 -1.36 4.18
CA GLU A 30 -13.07 0.00 4.06
C GLU A 30 -12.70 0.90 5.26
N TYR A 31 -11.65 0.53 6.01
CA TYR A 31 -11.20 1.24 7.20
C TYR A 31 -9.94 2.09 6.94
N TRP A 32 -9.96 2.88 5.86
CA TRP A 32 -8.86 3.81 5.56
C TRP A 32 -8.96 5.09 6.38
N TYR A 33 -10.19 5.58 6.57
CA TYR A 33 -10.49 6.81 7.28
C TYR A 33 -11.74 6.61 8.13
N ILE A 34 -11.69 7.04 9.38
CA ILE A 34 -12.76 6.91 10.35
C ILE A 34 -13.17 8.31 10.79
N ILE A 35 -14.47 8.58 10.70
CA ILE A 35 -15.09 9.84 11.13
C ILE A 35 -16.01 9.53 12.31
N GLU A 36 -15.71 10.08 13.49
CA GLU A 36 -16.51 9.93 14.71
C GLU A 36 -17.23 11.23 15.00
N ASP A 37 -18.56 11.22 15.03
CA ASP A 37 -19.37 12.36 15.47
C ASP A 37 -19.67 12.25 16.97
N LYS A 38 -19.21 13.21 17.76
CA LYS A 38 -19.43 13.28 19.21
C LYS A 38 -20.86 13.68 19.60
N ARG A 39 -21.72 14.02 18.65
CA ARG A 39 -23.12 14.40 18.92
C ARG A 39 -24.05 13.21 19.20
N SER A 40 -23.67 12.02 18.78
CA SER A 40 -24.48 10.82 18.95
C SER A 40 -24.43 10.36 20.41
N ASN A 41 -25.46 10.73 21.19
CA ASN A 41 -25.75 10.18 22.50
C ASN A 41 -26.15 8.71 22.39
N HIS A 42 -25.27 7.82 22.82
CA HIS A 42 -25.53 6.51 23.46
C HIS A 42 -26.33 5.40 22.77
N THR A 43 -26.85 5.50 21.54
CA THR A 43 -27.63 4.37 21.01
C THR A 43 -27.31 3.94 19.58
N ASP A 44 -26.62 4.77 18.80
CA ASP A 44 -26.15 4.40 17.46
C ASP A 44 -24.67 4.79 17.32
N ASN A 45 -23.79 3.80 17.34
CA ASN A 45 -22.38 3.97 16.98
C ASN A 45 -22.29 4.20 15.46
N ASN A 46 -22.71 5.37 14.98
CA ASN A 46 -22.51 5.78 13.60
C ASN A 46 -21.04 6.18 13.39
N HIS A 47 -20.16 5.17 13.37
CA HIS A 47 -18.82 5.32 12.88
C HIS A 47 -18.88 5.31 11.34
N LEU A 48 -18.74 6.47 10.74
CA LEU A 48 -18.67 6.57 9.28
C LEU A 48 -17.27 6.09 8.85
N HIS A 49 -17.24 5.04 8.05
CA HIS A 49 -15.99 4.49 7.49
C HIS A 49 -15.89 4.91 6.02
N SER A 50 -14.72 5.38 5.63
CA SER A 50 -14.40 5.63 4.22
C SER A 50 -13.26 4.70 3.80
N GLY A 51 -13.51 3.94 2.74
CA GLY A 51 -12.55 3.03 2.14
C GLY A 51 -12.00 3.56 0.82
N LEU A 52 -11.25 2.68 0.15
CA LEU A 52 -10.72 2.96 -1.19
C LEU A 52 -11.83 2.98 -2.25
N TRP A 53 -12.92 2.22 -2.04
CA TRP A 53 -13.98 1.98 -3.03
C TRP A 53 -15.22 2.84 -2.81
N GLY A 54 -15.35 3.52 -1.69
CA GLY A 54 -16.49 4.38 -1.37
C GLY A 54 -16.62 4.72 0.11
N VAL A 55 -17.66 5.47 0.42
CA VAL A 55 -18.10 5.76 1.79
C VAL A 55 -19.20 4.76 2.14
N SER A 56 -19.15 4.15 3.32
CA SER A 56 -20.17 3.20 3.78
C SER A 56 -21.57 3.86 3.78
N ASP A 57 -22.56 3.15 3.20
CA ASP A 57 -23.86 3.64 2.76
C ASP A 57 -24.87 4.02 3.85
N ASP A 58 -24.49 4.18 5.10
CA ASP A 58 -25.44 4.54 6.18
C ASP A 58 -25.74 6.05 6.32
N VAL A 59 -25.07 6.87 5.52
CA VAL A 59 -25.43 8.29 5.38
C VAL A 59 -25.93 8.51 3.97
N GLN A 60 -27.21 8.80 3.83
CA GLN A 60 -27.81 9.21 2.57
C GLN A 60 -26.90 10.21 1.85
N PRO A 61 -26.64 10.02 0.57
CA PRO A 61 -25.88 10.98 -0.19
C PRO A 61 -26.58 12.33 -0.04
N PHE A 62 -25.83 13.31 0.44
CA PHE A 62 -26.28 14.69 0.36
C PHE A 62 -26.80 14.93 -1.06
N SER A 63 -28.10 15.18 -1.10
CA SER A 63 -28.92 15.50 -2.25
C SER A 63 -28.14 16.14 -3.38
N GLU A 64 -28.38 15.63 -4.58
CA GLU A 64 -28.17 16.22 -5.90
C GLU A 64 -26.82 16.90 -6.14
N PRO A 65 -26.05 16.40 -7.13
CA PRO A 65 -24.91 17.13 -7.60
C PRO A 65 -25.39 18.51 -8.09
N PRO A 66 -24.81 19.61 -7.62
CA PRO A 66 -25.08 20.90 -8.19
C PRO A 66 -24.70 20.86 -9.70
N PRO A 67 -25.44 21.53 -10.57
CA PRO A 67 -25.28 21.45 -12.02
C PRO A 67 -23.96 22.02 -12.56
N SER A 68 -23.03 22.37 -11.70
CA SER A 68 -21.65 22.74 -12.05
C SER A 68 -20.69 22.24 -10.96
N LEU A 69 -20.03 21.12 -11.23
CA LEU A 69 -18.90 20.69 -10.39
C LEU A 69 -17.84 21.79 -10.38
N SER A 70 -17.44 22.22 -9.20
CA SER A 70 -16.32 23.14 -9.04
C SER A 70 -15.02 22.46 -9.53
N ASP A 71 -14.11 23.21 -10.12
CA ASP A 71 -12.80 22.68 -10.59
C ASP A 71 -12.06 21.90 -9.49
N SER A 72 -12.24 22.28 -8.23
CA SER A 72 -11.67 21.58 -7.08
C SER A 72 -12.32 20.20 -6.82
N GLU A 73 -13.61 20.03 -7.09
CA GLU A 73 -14.32 18.75 -6.95
C GLU A 73 -13.89 17.78 -8.05
N ILE A 74 -13.72 18.26 -9.28
CA ILE A 74 -13.21 17.48 -10.40
C ILE A 74 -11.77 17.02 -10.09
N HIS A 75 -10.94 17.87 -9.53
CA HIS A 75 -9.58 17.52 -9.16
C HIS A 75 -9.53 16.43 -8.06
N MET A 76 -10.37 16.53 -7.05
CA MET A 76 -10.51 15.52 -5.99
C MET A 76 -10.96 14.17 -6.55
N GLN A 77 -11.97 14.16 -7.42
CA GLN A 77 -12.46 12.93 -8.04
C GLN A 77 -11.39 12.27 -8.92
N ASN A 78 -10.63 13.07 -9.66
CA ASN A 78 -9.51 12.56 -10.44
C ASN A 78 -8.42 11.95 -9.56
N MET A 79 -8.07 12.59 -8.43
CA MET A 79 -7.12 12.02 -7.47
C MET A 79 -7.60 10.70 -6.90
N HIS A 80 -8.86 10.61 -6.49
CA HIS A 80 -9.45 9.36 -6.00
C HIS A 80 -9.38 8.24 -7.04
N ASN A 81 -9.72 8.52 -8.29
CA ASN A 81 -9.65 7.55 -9.39
C ASN A 81 -8.20 7.07 -9.62
N VAL A 82 -7.21 7.96 -9.54
CA VAL A 82 -5.80 7.58 -9.66
C VAL A 82 -5.38 6.63 -8.54
N ILE A 83 -5.77 6.91 -7.30
CA ILE A 83 -5.46 6.06 -6.14
C ILE A 83 -6.12 4.69 -6.29
N ALA A 84 -7.41 4.66 -6.68
CA ALA A 84 -8.19 3.44 -6.88
C ALA A 84 -7.64 2.55 -8.03
N ILE A 85 -6.85 3.11 -8.93
CA ILE A 85 -6.15 2.35 -9.98
C ILE A 85 -4.73 1.96 -9.53
N LEU A 86 -4.00 2.87 -8.89
CA LEU A 86 -2.59 2.72 -8.57
C LEU A 86 -2.34 1.60 -7.54
N LEU A 87 -3.16 1.53 -6.49
CA LEU A 87 -3.01 0.52 -5.43
C LEU A 87 -3.31 -0.91 -5.92
N PRO A 88 -4.42 -1.20 -6.62
CA PRO A 88 -4.63 -2.52 -7.20
C PRO A 88 -3.58 -2.87 -8.26
N LEU A 89 -3.11 -1.88 -9.03
CA LEU A 89 -2.04 -2.10 -10.00
C LEU A 89 -0.76 -2.57 -9.30
N SER A 90 -0.36 -1.92 -8.18
CA SER A 90 0.81 -2.35 -7.41
C SER A 90 0.64 -3.77 -6.87
N LEU A 91 -0.58 -4.15 -6.45
CA LEU A 91 -0.89 -5.51 -6.00
C LEU A 91 -0.68 -6.55 -7.12
N VAL A 92 -1.17 -6.27 -8.33
CA VAL A 92 -0.96 -7.14 -9.50
C VAL A 92 0.53 -7.27 -9.84
N LEU A 93 1.25 -6.16 -9.82
CA LEU A 93 2.70 -6.15 -10.06
C LEU A 93 3.46 -6.94 -8.98
N LEU A 94 3.02 -6.92 -7.72
CA LEU A 94 3.58 -7.74 -6.65
C LEU A 94 3.46 -9.24 -6.92
N VAL A 95 2.35 -9.70 -7.50
CA VAL A 95 2.19 -11.12 -7.90
C VAL A 95 3.23 -11.49 -8.95
N PHE A 96 3.39 -10.67 -9.99
CA PHE A 96 4.42 -10.90 -11.01
C PHE A 96 5.83 -10.87 -10.42
N GLY A 97 6.10 -9.92 -9.52
CA GLY A 97 7.36 -9.85 -8.77
C GLY A 97 7.64 -11.11 -7.96
N GLY A 98 6.63 -11.64 -7.29
CA GLY A 98 6.71 -12.90 -6.53
C GLY A 98 7.07 -14.08 -7.42
N ILE A 99 6.43 -14.22 -8.57
CA ILE A 99 6.71 -15.27 -9.55
C ILE A 99 8.15 -15.13 -10.08
N CYS A 100 8.55 -13.92 -10.50
CA CYS A 100 9.91 -13.64 -10.96
C CYS A 100 10.95 -13.91 -9.87
N GLY A 101 10.67 -13.54 -8.61
CA GLY A 101 11.53 -13.79 -7.47
C GLY A 101 11.74 -15.29 -7.20
N LEU A 102 10.68 -16.09 -7.27
CA LEU A 102 10.77 -17.55 -7.12
C LEU A 102 11.60 -18.17 -8.24
N VAL A 103 11.33 -17.84 -9.49
CA VAL A 103 12.08 -18.35 -10.66
C VAL A 103 13.55 -17.97 -10.55
N SER A 104 13.84 -16.72 -10.18
CA SER A 104 15.22 -16.21 -10.01
C SER A 104 15.98 -16.94 -8.90
N SER A 105 15.28 -17.27 -7.82
CA SER A 105 15.84 -17.98 -6.66
C SER A 105 16.16 -19.43 -6.99
N LEU A 106 15.31 -20.11 -7.75
CA LEU A 106 15.53 -21.47 -8.22
C LEU A 106 16.68 -21.55 -9.22
N ALA A 107 16.76 -20.60 -10.15
CA ALA A 107 17.80 -20.52 -11.15
C ALA A 107 19.18 -20.13 -10.57
N ARG A 108 19.25 -19.65 -9.33
CA ARG A 108 20.47 -19.13 -8.67
C ARG A 108 21.27 -18.15 -9.53
N SER A 109 20.60 -17.49 -10.47
CA SER A 109 21.23 -16.55 -11.38
C SER A 109 21.31 -15.17 -10.74
N ARG A 110 22.54 -14.62 -10.63
CA ARG A 110 22.75 -13.26 -10.11
C ARG A 110 21.94 -12.22 -10.87
N ALA A 111 21.91 -12.28 -12.19
CA ALA A 111 21.24 -11.28 -13.03
C ALA A 111 19.73 -11.28 -12.81
N LEU A 112 19.12 -12.47 -12.71
CA LEU A 112 17.70 -12.61 -12.46
C LEU A 112 17.31 -12.15 -11.03
N LEU A 113 18.14 -12.47 -10.02
CA LEU A 113 17.92 -12.01 -8.64
C LEU A 113 18.04 -10.49 -8.52
N MET A 114 19.01 -9.86 -9.21
CA MET A 114 19.10 -8.40 -9.24
C MET A 114 17.90 -7.76 -9.95
N GLY A 115 17.45 -8.36 -11.05
CA GLY A 115 16.25 -7.91 -11.76
C GLY A 115 14.99 -7.98 -10.88
N ALA A 116 14.78 -9.10 -10.19
CA ALA A 116 13.68 -9.28 -9.27
C ALA A 116 13.74 -8.28 -8.09
N ALA A 117 14.93 -8.06 -7.53
CA ALA A 117 15.12 -7.09 -6.45
C ALA A 117 14.79 -5.66 -6.89
N SER A 118 15.28 -5.23 -8.05
CA SER A 118 14.98 -3.92 -8.63
C SER A 118 13.47 -3.76 -8.89
N TYR A 119 12.84 -4.83 -9.36
CA TYR A 119 11.40 -4.85 -9.59
C TYR A 119 10.60 -4.64 -8.29
N PHE A 120 10.96 -5.33 -7.19
CA PHE A 120 10.30 -5.12 -5.89
C PHE A 120 10.49 -3.69 -5.37
N LEU A 121 11.66 -3.10 -5.55
CA LEU A 121 11.91 -1.71 -5.16
C LEU A 121 11.08 -0.72 -6.00
N LEU A 122 10.87 -0.98 -7.29
CA LEU A 122 9.97 -0.18 -8.13
C LEU A 122 8.50 -0.33 -7.69
N CYS A 123 8.05 -1.56 -7.37
CA CYS A 123 6.71 -1.79 -6.82
C CYS A 123 6.51 -1.02 -5.50
N SER A 124 7.51 -1.02 -4.62
CA SER A 124 7.41 -0.27 -3.35
C SER A 124 7.22 1.23 -3.56
N LEU A 125 7.83 1.81 -4.59
CA LEU A 125 7.60 3.22 -4.94
C LEU A 125 6.17 3.49 -5.43
N LEU A 126 5.56 2.54 -6.14
CA LEU A 126 4.16 2.66 -6.55
C LEU A 126 3.22 2.59 -5.34
N THR A 127 3.45 1.64 -4.44
CA THR A 127 2.69 1.52 -3.18
C THR A 127 2.82 2.80 -2.35
N LEU A 128 4.04 3.31 -2.18
CA LEU A 128 4.30 4.58 -1.48
C LEU A 128 3.57 5.75 -2.12
N SER A 129 3.59 5.84 -3.46
CA SER A 129 2.89 6.91 -4.19
C SER A 129 1.39 6.83 -3.96
N GLY A 130 0.79 5.63 -4.01
CA GLY A 130 -0.64 5.43 -3.76
C GLY A 130 -1.04 5.85 -2.35
N VAL A 131 -0.28 5.43 -1.34
CA VAL A 131 -0.51 5.79 0.07
C VAL A 131 -0.35 7.29 0.28
N SER A 132 0.68 7.91 -0.30
CA SER A 132 0.93 9.36 -0.18
C SER A 132 -0.18 10.18 -0.84
N LEU A 133 -0.66 9.76 -2.01
CA LEU A 133 -1.79 10.41 -2.68
C LEU A 133 -3.07 10.30 -1.85
N TYR A 134 -3.31 9.15 -1.20
CA TYR A 134 -4.47 8.99 -0.33
C TYR A 134 -4.42 9.92 0.89
N ILE A 135 -3.25 10.10 1.51
CA ILE A 135 -3.08 11.06 2.62
C ILE A 135 -3.41 12.48 2.13
N THR A 136 -2.89 12.89 0.99
CA THR A 136 -3.16 14.21 0.42
C THR A 136 -4.66 14.38 0.08
N TYR A 137 -5.27 13.35 -0.50
CA TYR A 137 -6.71 13.34 -0.78
C TYR A 137 -7.54 13.50 0.49
N SER A 138 -7.23 12.74 1.54
CA SER A 138 -7.96 12.80 2.81
C SER A 138 -7.84 14.17 3.49
N GLN A 139 -6.68 14.81 3.45
CA GLN A 139 -6.48 16.16 3.97
C GLN A 139 -7.29 17.21 3.20
N GLN A 140 -7.30 17.15 1.87
CA GLN A 140 -8.10 18.05 1.04
C GLN A 140 -9.60 17.85 1.23
N ALA A 141 -10.06 16.60 1.36
CA ALA A 141 -11.45 16.30 1.66
C ALA A 141 -11.89 16.88 3.00
N LEU A 142 -11.01 16.82 4.00
CA LEU A 142 -11.25 17.40 5.33
C LEU A 142 -11.37 18.92 5.26
N GLU A 143 -10.46 19.58 4.57
CA GLU A 143 -10.46 21.04 4.40
C GLU A 143 -11.71 21.54 3.66
N MET A 144 -12.17 20.80 2.64
CA MET A 144 -13.42 21.15 1.96
C MET A 144 -14.64 20.96 2.87
N THR A 145 -14.65 19.91 3.68
CA THR A 145 -15.74 19.66 4.65
C THR A 145 -15.77 20.76 5.70
N GLU A 146 -14.63 21.19 6.22
CA GLU A 146 -14.52 22.31 7.15
C GLU A 146 -15.05 23.62 6.57
N ARG A 147 -14.74 23.93 5.32
CA ARG A 147 -15.23 25.11 4.62
C ARG A 147 -16.76 25.08 4.41
N ARG A 148 -17.37 23.90 4.25
CA ARG A 148 -18.81 23.74 4.07
C ARG A 148 -19.61 23.75 5.38
N MET A 149 -19.10 23.09 6.42
CA MET A 149 -19.81 22.92 7.71
C MET A 149 -19.50 24.03 8.71
N GLY A 150 -18.41 24.73 8.56
CA GLY A 150 -17.92 25.74 9.50
C GLY A 150 -17.11 25.15 10.66
N PRO A 151 -16.23 25.97 11.30
CA PRO A 151 -15.29 25.52 12.31
C PRO A 151 -15.92 25.00 13.59
N GLU A 152 -17.12 25.47 13.94
CA GLU A 152 -17.83 25.03 15.16
C GLU A 152 -18.33 23.58 15.06
N GLN A 153 -18.77 23.16 13.87
CA GLN A 153 -19.23 21.79 13.64
C GLN A 153 -18.06 20.82 13.51
N MET A 154 -16.95 21.28 12.96
CA MET A 154 -15.73 20.49 12.80
C MET A 154 -15.05 20.17 14.14
N ALA A 155 -15.18 21.04 15.14
CA ALA A 155 -14.66 20.78 16.49
C ALA A 155 -15.33 19.57 17.21
N LEU A 156 -16.49 19.13 16.71
CA LEU A 156 -17.24 17.97 17.22
C LEU A 156 -16.92 16.67 16.47
N VAL A 157 -16.21 16.75 15.36
CA VAL A 157 -15.84 15.60 14.50
C VAL A 157 -14.41 15.21 14.80
N HIS A 158 -14.20 14.00 15.30
CA HIS A 158 -12.87 13.44 15.44
C HIS A 158 -12.55 12.55 14.24
N THR A 159 -11.49 12.88 13.52
CA THR A 159 -11.05 12.14 12.35
C THR A 159 -9.76 11.40 12.65
N SER A 160 -9.71 10.12 12.30
CA SER A 160 -8.52 9.28 12.48
C SER A 160 -8.26 8.40 11.26
N PHE A 161 -6.98 8.11 11.02
CA PHE A 161 -6.62 7.11 10.02
C PHE A 161 -6.94 5.72 10.55
N GLY A 162 -7.61 4.92 9.73
CA GLY A 162 -7.97 3.55 10.08
C GLY A 162 -6.78 2.59 9.97
N TRP A 163 -6.97 1.39 10.47
CA TRP A 163 -5.95 0.34 10.47
C TRP A 163 -5.55 -0.15 9.07
N SER A 164 -6.42 -0.01 8.06
CA SER A 164 -6.10 -0.33 6.65
C SER A 164 -4.93 0.50 6.12
N MET A 165 -4.86 1.78 6.50
CA MET A 165 -3.73 2.65 6.18
C MET A 165 -2.43 2.10 6.81
N GLY A 166 -2.47 1.65 8.07
CA GLY A 166 -1.34 1.02 8.73
C GLY A 166 -0.87 -0.26 8.02
N MET A 167 -1.81 -1.06 7.51
CA MET A 167 -1.50 -2.25 6.72
C MET A 167 -0.83 -1.91 5.39
N ALA A 168 -1.26 -0.86 4.70
CA ALA A 168 -0.61 -0.40 3.47
C ALA A 168 0.83 0.07 3.72
N TRP A 169 1.09 0.79 4.81
CA TRP A 169 2.44 1.17 5.24
C TRP A 169 3.31 -0.05 5.57
N LEU A 170 2.75 -1.03 6.28
CA LEU A 170 3.46 -2.27 6.61
C LEU A 170 3.80 -3.06 5.36
N SER A 171 2.90 -3.13 4.39
CA SER A 171 3.16 -3.73 3.09
C SER A 171 4.34 -3.06 2.38
N PHE A 172 4.35 -1.73 2.30
CA PHE A 172 5.46 -0.97 1.72
C PHE A 172 6.81 -1.31 2.37
N ILE A 173 6.87 -1.35 3.71
CA ILE A 173 8.11 -1.69 4.44
C ILE A 173 8.56 -3.11 4.08
N LEU A 174 7.64 -4.07 4.02
CA LEU A 174 7.95 -5.46 3.68
C LEU A 174 8.39 -5.61 2.23
N GLU A 175 7.85 -4.82 1.28
CA GLU A 175 8.33 -4.79 -0.11
C GLU A 175 9.79 -4.34 -0.19
N VAL A 176 10.14 -3.27 0.53
CA VAL A 176 11.51 -2.75 0.61
C VAL A 176 12.44 -3.81 1.20
N ILE A 177 12.05 -4.45 2.30
CA ILE A 177 12.82 -5.53 2.94
C ILE A 177 13.01 -6.69 1.97
N THR A 178 11.97 -7.11 1.24
CA THR A 178 12.05 -8.18 0.24
C THR A 178 13.05 -7.83 -0.87
N GLY A 179 13.00 -6.61 -1.38
CA GLY A 179 13.96 -6.12 -2.37
C GLY A 179 15.39 -6.18 -1.88
N PHE A 180 15.67 -5.75 -0.65
CA PHE A 180 17.01 -5.83 -0.05
C PHE A 180 17.46 -7.27 0.19
N LEU A 181 16.58 -8.15 0.67
CA LEU A 181 16.93 -9.58 0.86
C LEU A 181 17.27 -10.25 -0.46
N LEU A 182 16.56 -9.93 -1.54
CA LEU A 182 16.88 -10.42 -2.89
C LEU A 182 18.23 -9.87 -3.41
N LEU A 183 18.58 -8.61 -3.11
CA LEU A 183 19.89 -8.05 -3.43
C LEU A 183 21.01 -8.79 -2.67
N ILE A 184 20.82 -9.08 -1.39
CA ILE A 184 21.76 -9.87 -0.60
C ILE A 184 21.92 -11.27 -1.20
N SER A 185 20.80 -11.90 -1.58
CA SER A 185 20.80 -13.22 -2.23
C SER A 185 21.57 -13.19 -3.55
N ALA A 186 21.42 -12.13 -4.35
CA ALA A 186 22.18 -11.95 -5.60
C ALA A 186 23.69 -11.84 -5.36
N ARG A 187 24.10 -11.14 -4.31
CA ARG A 187 25.52 -11.06 -3.90
C ARG A 187 26.07 -12.40 -3.45
N MET A 188 25.29 -13.15 -2.65
CA MET A 188 25.70 -14.49 -2.21
C MET A 188 25.82 -15.47 -3.38
N ALA A 189 24.88 -15.45 -4.33
CA ALA A 189 24.93 -16.26 -5.54
C ALA A 189 26.22 -15.99 -6.35
N GLN A 190 26.60 -14.71 -6.46
CA GLN A 190 27.87 -14.33 -7.12
C GLN A 190 29.09 -14.93 -6.44
N LEU A 191 29.17 -14.87 -5.12
CA LEU A 191 30.30 -15.40 -4.35
C LEU A 191 30.41 -16.92 -4.51
N ILE A 192 29.29 -17.64 -4.50
CA ILE A 192 29.24 -19.09 -4.69
C ILE A 192 29.76 -19.44 -6.09
N GLN A 193 29.28 -18.79 -7.13
CA GLN A 193 29.74 -19.00 -8.51
C GLN A 193 31.25 -18.74 -8.67
N TYR A 194 31.73 -17.67 -8.04
CA TYR A 194 33.17 -17.36 -8.07
C TYR A 194 34.02 -18.44 -7.40
N GLN A 195 33.57 -18.98 -6.25
CA GLN A 195 34.29 -20.07 -5.57
C GLN A 195 34.32 -21.36 -6.39
N GLU A 196 33.19 -21.69 -7.05
CA GLU A 196 33.17 -22.88 -7.96
C GLU A 196 34.08 -22.74 -9.16
N THR A 197 34.30 -21.51 -9.67
CA THR A 197 35.16 -21.26 -10.82
C THR A 197 36.64 -21.23 -10.44
N VAL A 198 36.99 -20.83 -9.21
CA VAL A 198 38.37 -20.66 -8.74
C VAL A 198 38.89 -21.87 -7.98
N ALA A 199 38.02 -22.80 -7.54
CA ALA A 199 38.46 -24.05 -6.90
C ALA A 199 39.19 -24.94 -7.94
N PRO A 200 40.51 -25.13 -7.85
CA PRO A 200 41.22 -26.02 -8.78
C PRO A 200 40.78 -27.46 -8.50
N ILE A 201 40.69 -28.24 -9.58
CA ILE A 201 40.50 -29.69 -9.58
C ILE A 201 41.62 -30.35 -8.80
#